data_26d6c6314327f41b716f0e161c105c44
#
_entry.id   26d6c6314327f41b716f0e161c105c44
#
_cell.length_a   1.000
_cell.length_b   1.000
_cell.length_c   1.000
_cell.angle_alpha   90.00
_cell.angle_beta   90.00
_cell.angle_gamma   90.00
#
_symmetry.space_group_name_H-M   'P 1'
#
loop_
_entity.id
_entity.type
_entity.pdbx_description
1 polymer ?
#
loop_
_entity_poly.entity_id
_entity_poly.type
_entity_poly.pdbx_seq_one_letter_code
_entity_poly.pdbx_strand_id
1 'polypeptide(L)'
;MILASFLSEWVKLKRKTLLLSTFLGLAAASALFVVLIFSNAPAHGTGGGLPSLQQLARPNGLVFGLTRATFLLGVVAFGTAAAQTASEYSLGTLRQLLVRQPRRATLLAGKMIAVVTFMMLATAFAAVVAFLVANAMAQSRGVSTSAWFTGAGLGDLFNALGNIELAVIGYSILGLVIGQFLRSAVAAVIVGFAWLLVIEQFILTRIVPGAAPWLPGISLSTIAGGGNADFGITYGHGLIVAVSYLVVAIAAASITFARRDVTA
;
A
#
# COMPACT_ATOMS: atom_id res chain seq x y z
N MET A 1 -11.81 -22.17 -12.55
CA MET A 1 -11.57 -21.05 -13.50
C MET A 1 -10.81 -19.88 -12.83
N ILE A 2 -11.31 -19.27 -11.73
CA ILE A 2 -10.59 -18.17 -11.04
C ILE A 2 -9.20 -18.63 -10.57
N LEU A 3 -9.09 -19.83 -9.99
CA LEU A 3 -7.81 -20.39 -9.55
C LEU A 3 -6.79 -20.52 -10.68
N ALA A 4 -7.21 -20.93 -11.87
CA ALA A 4 -6.32 -21.03 -13.03
C ALA A 4 -5.80 -19.64 -13.47
N SER A 5 -6.67 -18.61 -13.44
CA SER A 5 -6.28 -17.22 -13.69
C SER A 5 -5.31 -16.72 -12.63
N PHE A 6 -5.61 -16.95 -11.35
CA PHE A 6 -4.73 -16.63 -10.24
C PHE A 6 -3.35 -17.26 -10.40
N LEU A 7 -3.28 -18.57 -10.66
CA LEU A 7 -2.00 -19.29 -10.82
C LEU A 7 -1.18 -18.76 -12.01
N SER A 8 -1.84 -18.42 -13.12
CA SER A 8 -1.16 -17.84 -14.29
C SER A 8 -0.54 -16.47 -13.96
N GLU A 9 -1.23 -15.63 -13.21
CA GLU A 9 -0.73 -14.33 -12.76
C GLU A 9 0.36 -14.49 -11.71
N TRP A 10 0.19 -15.45 -10.79
CA TRP A 10 1.14 -15.74 -9.74
C TRP A 10 2.53 -16.13 -10.27
N VAL A 11 2.59 -16.89 -11.36
CA VAL A 11 3.86 -17.25 -12.02
C VAL A 11 4.60 -16.01 -12.54
N LYS A 12 3.87 -15.00 -13.03
CA LYS A 12 4.46 -13.73 -13.50
C LYS A 12 5.04 -12.92 -12.32
N LEU A 13 4.30 -12.87 -11.20
CA LEU A 13 4.70 -12.14 -10.00
C LEU A 13 5.92 -12.77 -9.30
N LYS A 14 6.10 -14.09 -9.40
CA LYS A 14 7.25 -14.81 -8.86
C LYS A 14 8.56 -14.63 -9.64
N ARG A 15 8.59 -13.85 -10.72
CA ARG A 15 9.86 -13.56 -11.41
C ARG A 15 10.84 -12.94 -10.43
N LYS A 16 12.07 -13.47 -10.39
CA LYS A 16 13.11 -13.09 -9.41
C LYS A 16 13.29 -11.57 -9.29
N THR A 17 13.36 -10.88 -10.41
CA THR A 17 13.54 -9.42 -10.44
C THR A 17 12.39 -8.68 -9.75
N LEU A 18 11.15 -9.01 -10.11
CA LEU A 18 9.98 -8.36 -9.53
C LEU A 18 9.82 -8.70 -8.04
N LEU A 19 9.97 -9.98 -7.70
CA LEU A 19 9.87 -10.44 -6.32
C LEU A 19 10.93 -9.75 -5.45
N LEU A 20 12.20 -9.81 -5.85
CA LEU A 20 13.28 -9.19 -5.08
C LEU A 20 13.12 -7.66 -5.00
N SER A 21 12.84 -6.98 -6.11
CA SER A 21 12.68 -5.52 -6.08
C SER A 21 11.53 -5.07 -5.20
N THR A 22 10.39 -5.77 -5.24
CA THR A 22 9.22 -5.41 -4.42
C THR A 22 9.46 -5.73 -2.95
N PHE A 23 9.90 -6.93 -2.61
CA PHE A 23 10.11 -7.34 -1.22
C PHE A 23 11.22 -6.52 -0.55
N LEU A 24 12.37 -6.37 -1.22
CA LEU A 24 13.47 -5.57 -0.69
C LEU A 24 13.15 -4.08 -0.67
N GLY A 25 12.42 -3.57 -1.67
CA GLY A 25 12.00 -2.18 -1.70
C GLY A 25 11.07 -1.82 -0.54
N LEU A 26 10.05 -2.65 -0.28
CA LEU A 26 9.13 -2.45 0.86
C LEU A 26 9.85 -2.63 2.20
N ALA A 27 10.72 -3.63 2.32
CA ALA A 27 11.51 -3.85 3.52
C ALA A 27 12.47 -2.68 3.80
N ALA A 28 13.16 -2.18 2.77
CA ALA A 28 14.05 -1.03 2.89
C ALA A 28 13.29 0.25 3.27
N ALA A 29 12.12 0.49 2.66
CA ALA A 29 11.28 1.64 3.01
C ALA A 29 10.83 1.58 4.47
N SER A 30 10.33 0.43 4.93
CA SER A 30 9.88 0.26 6.32
C SER A 30 11.04 0.38 7.31
N ALA A 31 12.18 -0.25 7.03
CA ALA A 31 13.38 -0.15 7.84
C ALA A 31 13.89 1.29 7.93
N LEU A 32 13.91 2.02 6.81
CA LEU A 32 14.31 3.43 6.77
C LEU A 32 13.46 4.29 7.71
N PHE A 33 12.13 4.15 7.67
CA PHE A 33 11.25 4.91 8.56
C PHE A 33 11.46 4.57 10.02
N VAL A 34 11.66 3.29 10.36
CA VAL A 34 12.00 2.87 11.71
C VAL A 34 13.30 3.54 12.17
N VAL A 35 14.37 3.47 11.36
CA VAL A 35 15.65 4.09 11.67
C VAL A 35 15.50 5.60 11.84
N LEU A 36 14.80 6.28 10.93
CA LEU A 36 14.57 7.73 11.01
C LEU A 36 13.83 8.12 12.30
N ILE A 37 12.79 7.39 12.67
CA ILE A 37 12.02 7.67 13.89
C ILE A 37 12.91 7.48 15.12
N PHE A 38 13.56 6.34 15.28
CA PHE A 38 14.38 6.07 16.45
C PHE A 38 15.60 6.98 16.54
N SER A 39 16.24 7.32 15.41
CA SER A 39 17.42 8.19 15.38
C SER A 39 17.09 9.63 15.77
N ASN A 40 15.91 10.12 15.40
CA ASN A 40 15.49 11.51 15.62
C ASN A 40 14.52 11.67 16.81
N ALA A 41 14.16 10.57 17.50
CA ALA A 41 13.26 10.61 18.65
C ALA A 41 13.88 11.42 19.80
N PRO A 42 13.19 12.47 20.30
CA PRO A 42 13.66 13.22 21.46
C PRO A 42 13.54 12.38 22.73
N ALA A 43 14.38 12.64 23.73
CA ALA A 43 14.32 11.94 25.01
C ALA A 43 12.96 12.15 25.70
N HIS A 44 12.46 13.39 25.69
CA HIS A 44 11.19 13.78 26.32
C HIS A 44 10.40 14.72 25.40
N GLY A 45 9.08 14.72 25.57
CA GLY A 45 8.18 15.60 24.81
C GLY A 45 7.93 15.13 23.37
N THR A 46 7.38 16.03 22.55
CA THR A 46 7.16 15.82 21.11
C THR A 46 7.99 16.81 20.33
N GLY A 47 8.93 16.32 19.54
CA GLY A 47 9.77 17.16 18.65
C GLY A 47 9.33 17.01 17.20
N GLY A 48 8.77 18.09 16.60
CA GLY A 48 8.47 18.10 15.17
C GLY A 48 7.52 16.98 14.67
N GLY A 49 6.56 16.53 15.51
CA GLY A 49 5.63 15.46 15.17
C GLY A 49 6.22 14.04 15.30
N LEU A 50 7.45 13.90 15.78
CA LEU A 50 8.06 12.60 16.06
C LEU A 50 7.73 12.14 17.49
N PRO A 51 7.54 10.84 17.72
CA PRO A 51 7.36 10.28 19.07
C PRO A 51 8.65 10.41 19.88
N SER A 52 8.51 10.63 21.19
CA SER A 52 9.65 10.57 22.11
C SER A 52 10.08 9.13 22.38
N LEU A 53 11.31 8.95 22.92
CA LEU A 53 11.78 7.63 23.36
C LEU A 53 10.84 7.00 24.40
N GLN A 54 10.22 7.82 25.26
CA GLN A 54 9.21 7.34 26.22
C GLN A 54 7.93 6.84 25.53
N GLN A 55 7.49 7.49 24.45
CA GLN A 55 6.34 7.05 23.67
C GLN A 55 6.66 5.76 22.89
N LEU A 56 7.90 5.63 22.40
CA LEU A 56 8.36 4.40 21.74
C LEU A 56 8.48 3.21 22.71
N ALA A 57 8.64 3.44 24.00
CA ALA A 57 8.61 2.38 25.03
C ALA A 57 7.18 1.88 25.35
N ARG A 58 6.12 2.53 24.86
CA ARG A 58 4.72 2.13 25.08
C ARG A 58 4.34 0.92 24.21
N PRO A 59 3.22 0.23 24.50
CA PRO A 59 2.75 -0.91 23.70
C PRO A 59 2.71 -0.67 22.19
N ASN A 60 2.24 0.50 21.76
CA ASN A 60 2.17 0.89 20.35
C ASN A 60 3.51 1.39 19.76
N GLY A 61 4.58 1.45 20.53
CA GLY A 61 5.89 1.96 20.09
C GLY A 61 6.47 1.19 18.90
N LEU A 62 6.23 -0.12 18.85
CA LEU A 62 6.69 -1.00 17.79
C LEU A 62 6.12 -0.62 16.41
N VAL A 63 4.86 -0.17 16.35
CA VAL A 63 4.16 0.05 15.08
C VAL A 63 4.36 1.45 14.49
N PHE A 64 4.92 2.40 15.24
CA PHE A 64 5.12 3.77 14.75
C PHE A 64 5.89 3.85 13.44
N GLY A 65 6.98 3.12 13.30
CA GLY A 65 7.81 3.12 12.10
C GLY A 65 7.06 2.55 10.90
N LEU A 66 6.34 1.47 11.10
CA LEU A 66 5.60 0.79 10.05
C LEU A 66 4.39 1.61 9.57
N THR A 67 3.63 2.18 10.51
CA THR A 67 2.48 3.04 10.16
C THR A 67 2.92 4.30 9.41
N ARG A 68 4.04 4.92 9.78
CA ARG A 68 4.60 6.06 9.04
C ARG A 68 5.15 5.66 7.67
N ALA A 69 5.65 4.44 7.50
CA ALA A 69 6.10 3.91 6.21
C ALA A 69 4.93 3.60 5.25
N THR A 70 3.71 3.45 5.74
CA THR A 70 2.57 2.93 4.95
C THR A 70 2.30 3.70 3.68
N PHE A 71 2.48 5.01 3.69
CA PHE A 71 2.32 5.81 2.48
C PHE A 71 3.29 5.36 1.38
N LEU A 72 4.58 5.16 1.68
CA LEU A 72 5.55 4.63 0.71
C LEU A 72 5.25 3.18 0.33
N LEU A 73 4.83 2.34 1.29
CA LEU A 73 4.40 0.98 1.01
C LEU A 73 3.24 0.98 0.01
N GLY A 74 2.26 1.88 0.20
CA GLY A 74 1.14 2.08 -0.69
C GLY A 74 1.54 2.54 -2.09
N VAL A 75 2.46 3.50 -2.18
CA VAL A 75 2.99 4.01 -3.47
C VAL A 75 3.71 2.90 -4.23
N VAL A 76 4.52 2.07 -3.57
CA VAL A 76 5.19 0.93 -4.20
C VAL A 76 4.17 -0.13 -4.63
N ALA A 77 3.16 -0.42 -3.80
CA ALA A 77 2.09 -1.36 -4.13
C ALA A 77 1.29 -0.90 -5.35
N PHE A 78 0.90 0.39 -5.37
CA PHE A 78 0.25 1.02 -6.52
C PHE A 78 1.10 0.89 -7.79
N GLY A 79 2.37 1.33 -7.72
CA GLY A 79 3.28 1.33 -8.87
C GLY A 79 3.52 -0.08 -9.43
N THR A 80 3.71 -1.07 -8.56
CA THR A 80 3.90 -2.47 -8.97
C THR A 80 2.64 -3.02 -9.65
N ALA A 81 1.46 -2.80 -9.07
CA ALA A 81 0.19 -3.24 -9.62
C ALA A 81 -0.11 -2.55 -10.97
N ALA A 82 0.16 -1.25 -11.07
CA ALA A 82 -0.01 -0.45 -12.28
C ALA A 82 0.93 -0.92 -13.40
N ALA A 83 2.21 -1.08 -13.10
CA ALA A 83 3.21 -1.54 -14.06
C ALA A 83 2.91 -2.96 -14.58
N GLN A 84 2.56 -3.88 -13.68
CA GLN A 84 2.21 -5.25 -14.06
C GLN A 84 1.01 -5.31 -14.98
N THR A 85 -0.04 -4.54 -14.67
CA THR A 85 -1.25 -4.54 -15.50
C THR A 85 -1.00 -3.88 -16.84
N ALA A 86 -0.36 -2.71 -16.86
CA ALA A 86 -0.11 -1.95 -18.08
C ALA A 86 0.87 -2.66 -19.03
N SER A 87 1.87 -3.38 -18.50
CA SER A 87 2.83 -4.12 -19.32
C SER A 87 2.21 -5.21 -20.17
N GLU A 88 1.11 -5.80 -19.76
CA GLU A 88 0.40 -6.81 -20.57
C GLU A 88 -0.27 -6.21 -21.80
N TYR A 89 -0.70 -4.97 -21.72
CA TYR A 89 -1.21 -4.25 -22.87
C TYR A 89 -0.07 -3.86 -23.81
N SER A 90 1.01 -3.29 -23.30
CA SER A 90 2.14 -2.83 -24.11
C SER A 90 2.91 -3.97 -24.79
N LEU A 91 2.94 -5.15 -24.16
CA LEU A 91 3.58 -6.35 -24.71
C LEU A 91 2.64 -7.22 -25.54
N GLY A 92 1.36 -6.86 -25.69
CA GLY A 92 0.36 -7.61 -26.48
C GLY A 92 0.00 -8.99 -25.89
N THR A 93 0.46 -9.31 -24.66
CA THR A 93 0.23 -10.62 -24.04
C THR A 93 -1.22 -10.83 -23.61
N LEU A 94 -1.98 -9.75 -23.40
CA LEU A 94 -3.39 -9.80 -23.04
C LEU A 94 -4.24 -10.55 -24.06
N ARG A 95 -3.95 -10.40 -25.36
CA ARG A 95 -4.66 -11.12 -26.44
C ARG A 95 -4.50 -12.64 -26.28
N GLN A 96 -3.30 -13.11 -25.99
CA GLN A 96 -3.05 -14.55 -25.80
C GLN A 96 -3.77 -15.09 -24.55
N LEU A 97 -3.88 -14.28 -23.50
CA LEU A 97 -4.61 -14.65 -22.28
C LEU A 97 -6.12 -14.79 -22.56
N LEU A 98 -6.70 -13.88 -23.34
CA LEU A 98 -8.13 -13.91 -23.70
C LEU A 98 -8.50 -15.06 -24.62
N VAL A 99 -7.58 -15.50 -25.49
CA VAL A 99 -7.78 -16.72 -26.31
C VAL A 99 -7.86 -17.97 -25.43
N ARG A 100 -7.02 -18.05 -24.40
CA ARG A 100 -7.01 -19.18 -23.46
C ARG A 100 -8.14 -19.12 -22.45
N GLN A 101 -8.59 -17.92 -22.08
CA GLN A 101 -9.63 -17.69 -21.09
C GLN A 101 -10.58 -16.56 -21.54
N PRO A 102 -11.65 -16.90 -22.27
CA PRO A 102 -12.56 -15.93 -22.86
C PRO A 102 -13.43 -15.20 -21.83
N ARG A 103 -13.53 -15.70 -20.59
CA ARG A 103 -14.30 -15.07 -19.51
C ARG A 103 -13.49 -13.93 -18.87
N ARG A 104 -13.64 -12.73 -19.44
CA ARG A 104 -12.89 -11.51 -19.05
C ARG A 104 -12.99 -11.19 -17.56
N ALA A 105 -14.18 -11.27 -16.97
CA ALA A 105 -14.39 -11.00 -15.55
C ALA A 105 -13.57 -11.96 -14.64
N THR A 106 -13.49 -13.24 -15.01
CA THR A 106 -12.72 -14.25 -14.28
C THR A 106 -11.22 -13.98 -14.37
N LEU A 107 -10.74 -13.51 -15.53
CA LEU A 107 -9.35 -13.14 -15.72
C LEU A 107 -8.99 -11.92 -14.84
N LEU A 108 -9.82 -10.87 -14.86
CA LEU A 108 -9.61 -9.68 -14.04
C LEU A 108 -9.64 -10.00 -12.54
N ALA A 109 -10.61 -10.80 -12.08
CA ALA A 109 -10.71 -11.21 -10.70
C ALA A 109 -9.47 -12.03 -10.26
N GLY A 110 -9.02 -12.98 -11.07
CA GLY A 110 -7.82 -13.78 -10.80
C GLY A 110 -6.57 -12.90 -10.70
N LYS A 111 -6.43 -11.90 -11.58
CA LYS A 111 -5.36 -10.90 -11.54
C LYS A 111 -5.41 -10.06 -10.26
N MET A 112 -6.57 -9.52 -9.91
CA MET A 112 -6.74 -8.73 -8.68
C MET A 112 -6.33 -9.54 -7.45
N ILE A 113 -6.83 -10.76 -7.32
CA ILE A 113 -6.50 -11.63 -6.18
C ILE A 113 -4.99 -11.92 -6.15
N ALA A 114 -4.36 -12.22 -7.29
CA ALA A 114 -2.93 -12.52 -7.34
C ALA A 114 -2.07 -11.32 -6.93
N VAL A 115 -2.36 -10.12 -7.46
CA VAL A 115 -1.62 -8.90 -7.13
C VAL A 115 -1.81 -8.54 -5.66
N VAL A 116 -3.04 -8.57 -5.15
CA VAL A 116 -3.35 -8.29 -3.75
C VAL A 116 -2.61 -9.28 -2.83
N THR A 117 -2.71 -10.57 -3.10
CA THR A 117 -2.01 -11.60 -2.28
C THR A 117 -0.50 -11.38 -2.30
N PHE A 118 0.08 -11.07 -3.46
CA PHE A 118 1.50 -10.80 -3.58
C PHE A 118 1.94 -9.59 -2.76
N MET A 119 1.16 -8.51 -2.79
CA MET A 119 1.43 -7.30 -2.03
C MET A 119 1.27 -7.52 -0.53
N MET A 120 0.25 -8.25 -0.10
CA MET A 120 0.08 -8.62 1.31
C MET A 120 1.28 -9.41 1.84
N LEU A 121 1.77 -10.40 1.09
CA LEU A 121 2.97 -11.16 1.48
C LEU A 121 4.22 -10.28 1.54
N ALA A 122 4.38 -9.37 0.60
CA ALA A 122 5.50 -8.44 0.57
C ALA A 122 5.44 -7.43 1.73
N THR A 123 4.24 -6.94 2.09
CA THR A 123 4.04 -6.04 3.24
C THR A 123 4.23 -6.79 4.56
N ALA A 124 3.74 -8.02 4.68
CA ALA A 124 4.01 -8.85 5.86
C ALA A 124 5.51 -9.09 6.06
N PHE A 125 6.25 -9.35 4.98
CA PHE A 125 7.71 -9.47 5.03
C PHE A 125 8.37 -8.15 5.47
N ALA A 126 7.93 -7.02 4.91
CA ALA A 126 8.41 -5.68 5.31
C ALA A 126 8.13 -5.39 6.79
N ALA A 127 6.99 -5.84 7.31
CA ALA A 127 6.65 -5.71 8.73
C ALA A 127 7.59 -6.53 9.64
N VAL A 128 7.96 -7.74 9.22
CA VAL A 128 8.95 -8.55 9.94
C VAL A 128 10.31 -7.83 9.98
N VAL A 129 10.76 -7.28 8.84
CA VAL A 129 12.01 -6.52 8.79
C VAL A 129 11.93 -5.27 9.67
N ALA A 130 10.82 -4.53 9.61
CA ALA A 130 10.59 -3.35 10.46
C ALA A 130 10.64 -3.71 11.95
N PHE A 131 10.06 -4.85 12.35
CA PHE A 131 10.11 -5.35 13.72
C PHE A 131 11.54 -5.62 14.17
N LEU A 132 12.33 -6.33 13.36
CA LEU A 132 13.72 -6.64 13.68
C LEU A 132 14.57 -5.37 13.83
N VAL A 133 14.41 -4.42 12.90
CA VAL A 133 15.10 -3.14 12.93
C VAL A 133 14.66 -2.30 14.15
N ALA A 134 13.36 -2.25 14.47
CA ALA A 134 12.83 -1.52 15.62
C ALA A 134 13.41 -2.07 16.93
N ASN A 135 13.52 -3.39 17.05
CA ASN A 135 14.09 -4.03 18.24
C ASN A 135 15.60 -3.69 18.40
N ALA A 136 16.36 -3.74 17.30
CA ALA A 136 17.77 -3.36 17.31
C ALA A 136 17.97 -1.87 17.66
N MET A 137 17.14 -1.00 17.07
CA MET A 137 17.18 0.45 17.35
C MET A 137 16.75 0.78 18.78
N ALA A 138 15.74 0.08 19.32
CA ALA A 138 15.31 0.26 20.69
C ALA A 138 16.44 -0.06 21.68
N GLN A 139 17.14 -1.18 21.47
CA GLN A 139 18.30 -1.56 22.29
C GLN A 139 19.42 -0.51 22.22
N SER A 140 19.77 -0.03 21.03
CA SER A 140 20.82 0.98 20.85
C SER A 140 20.49 2.33 21.47
N ARG A 141 19.20 2.65 21.64
CA ARG A 141 18.71 3.91 22.23
C ARG A 141 18.26 3.75 23.68
N GLY A 142 18.46 2.58 24.31
CA GLY A 142 18.06 2.31 25.69
C GLY A 142 16.55 2.33 25.91
N VAL A 143 15.74 2.06 24.88
CA VAL A 143 14.29 1.99 24.97
C VAL A 143 13.87 0.59 25.44
N SER A 144 13.08 0.52 26.50
CA SER A 144 12.53 -0.74 26.97
C SER A 144 11.47 -1.27 26.00
N THR A 145 11.62 -2.50 25.55
CA THR A 145 10.68 -3.17 24.65
C THR A 145 9.69 -4.08 25.38
N SER A 146 9.73 -4.15 26.71
CA SER A 146 8.91 -5.07 27.50
C SER A 146 7.40 -4.87 27.27
N ALA A 147 6.96 -3.63 27.08
CA ALA A 147 5.57 -3.30 26.82
C ALA A 147 5.08 -3.78 25.43
N TRP A 148 5.97 -3.95 24.46
CA TRP A 148 5.62 -4.40 23.11
C TRP A 148 5.10 -5.83 23.07
N PHE A 149 5.57 -6.67 23.99
CA PHE A 149 5.22 -8.09 24.09
C PHE A 149 4.07 -8.36 25.08
N THR A 150 3.44 -7.33 25.60
CA THR A 150 2.20 -7.46 26.38
C THR A 150 1.01 -7.74 25.47
N GLY A 151 -0.10 -8.24 26.04
CA GLY A 151 -1.33 -8.44 25.28
C GLY A 151 -1.81 -7.15 24.59
N ALA A 152 -1.62 -5.97 25.21
CA ALA A 152 -1.92 -4.68 24.59
C ALA A 152 -1.00 -4.39 23.41
N GLY A 153 0.32 -4.59 23.56
CA GLY A 153 1.28 -4.35 22.48
C GLY A 153 1.07 -5.28 21.27
N LEU A 154 0.78 -6.55 21.50
CA LEU A 154 0.43 -7.48 20.44
C LEU A 154 -0.91 -7.11 19.77
N GLY A 155 -1.90 -6.66 20.56
CA GLY A 155 -3.16 -6.15 20.04
C GLY A 155 -2.96 -4.94 19.12
N ASP A 156 -2.15 -3.97 19.54
CA ASP A 156 -1.79 -2.80 18.73
C ASP A 156 -1.06 -3.21 17.44
N LEU A 157 -0.14 -4.19 17.51
CA LEU A 157 0.58 -4.71 16.35
C LEU A 157 -0.39 -5.34 15.32
N PHE A 158 -1.27 -6.24 15.76
CA PHE A 158 -2.20 -6.89 14.83
C PHE A 158 -3.21 -5.92 14.24
N ASN A 159 -3.72 -4.96 15.01
CA ASN A 159 -4.58 -3.90 14.52
C ASN A 159 -3.88 -3.03 13.47
N ALA A 160 -2.65 -2.60 13.76
CA ALA A 160 -1.87 -1.80 12.82
C ALA A 160 -1.56 -2.57 11.54
N LEU A 161 -1.14 -3.84 11.63
CA LEU A 161 -0.90 -4.70 10.47
C LEU A 161 -2.17 -4.85 9.63
N GLY A 162 -3.31 -5.14 10.24
CA GLY A 162 -4.59 -5.25 9.54
C GLY A 162 -4.95 -3.96 8.78
N ASN A 163 -4.77 -2.81 9.42
CA ASN A 163 -5.04 -1.50 8.83
C ASN A 163 -4.08 -1.19 7.66
N ILE A 164 -2.80 -1.51 7.81
CA ILE A 164 -1.79 -1.33 6.77
C ILE A 164 -2.09 -2.23 5.57
N GLU A 165 -2.44 -3.50 5.81
CA GLU A 165 -2.82 -4.42 4.74
C GLU A 165 -4.06 -3.94 3.98
N LEU A 166 -5.09 -3.43 4.67
CA LEU A 166 -6.27 -2.84 4.03
C LEU A 166 -5.89 -1.66 3.13
N ALA A 167 -5.02 -0.79 3.60
CA ALA A 167 -4.53 0.33 2.79
C ALA A 167 -3.74 -0.14 1.57
N VAL A 168 -2.82 -1.10 1.73
CA VAL A 168 -2.01 -1.68 0.65
C VAL A 168 -2.89 -2.38 -0.39
N ILE A 169 -3.93 -3.08 0.03
CA ILE A 169 -4.94 -3.65 -0.87
C ILE A 169 -5.59 -2.54 -1.71
N GLY A 170 -6.01 -1.46 -1.07
CA GLY A 170 -6.61 -0.31 -1.76
C GLY A 170 -5.67 0.31 -2.80
N TYR A 171 -4.44 0.60 -2.42
CA TYR A 171 -3.42 1.11 -3.35
C TYR A 171 -3.15 0.16 -4.51
N SER A 172 -3.08 -1.16 -4.25
CA SER A 172 -2.86 -2.17 -5.28
C SER A 172 -4.01 -2.20 -6.30
N ILE A 173 -5.26 -2.14 -5.83
CA ILE A 173 -6.44 -2.11 -6.70
C ILE A 173 -6.46 -0.84 -7.53
N LEU A 174 -6.22 0.34 -6.93
CA LEU A 174 -6.13 1.59 -7.68
C LEU A 174 -5.03 1.54 -8.74
N GLY A 175 -3.86 1.03 -8.40
CA GLY A 175 -2.76 0.84 -9.32
C GLY A 175 -3.13 -0.06 -10.50
N LEU A 176 -3.74 -1.22 -10.22
CA LEU A 176 -4.20 -2.15 -11.25
C LEU A 176 -5.18 -1.47 -12.22
N VAL A 177 -6.14 -0.72 -11.68
CA VAL A 177 -7.15 -0.01 -12.48
C VAL A 177 -6.50 1.07 -13.36
N ILE A 178 -5.62 1.89 -12.80
CA ILE A 178 -4.91 2.93 -13.58
C ILE A 178 -4.03 2.29 -14.65
N GLY A 179 -3.33 1.20 -14.34
CA GLY A 179 -2.55 0.44 -15.32
C GLY A 179 -3.38 -0.09 -16.49
N GLN A 180 -4.60 -0.53 -16.22
CA GLN A 180 -5.55 -0.98 -17.24
C GLN A 180 -6.03 0.17 -18.15
N PHE A 181 -6.22 1.37 -17.59
CA PHE A 181 -6.66 2.53 -18.37
C PHE A 181 -5.55 3.10 -19.24
N LEU A 182 -4.36 3.28 -18.70
CA LEU A 182 -3.25 3.95 -19.38
C LEU A 182 -2.46 3.04 -20.33
N ARG A 183 -2.53 1.70 -20.18
CA ARG A 183 -1.90 0.70 -21.04
C ARG A 183 -0.38 0.86 -21.25
N SER A 184 0.23 1.80 -20.60
CA SER A 184 1.66 2.07 -20.59
C SER A 184 2.16 2.01 -19.17
N ALA A 185 3.11 1.10 -18.90
CA ALA A 185 3.65 0.92 -17.54
C ALA A 185 4.29 2.20 -17.01
N VAL A 186 5.04 2.91 -17.87
CA VAL A 186 5.71 4.16 -17.50
C VAL A 186 4.68 5.25 -17.21
N ALA A 187 3.68 5.43 -18.08
CA ALA A 187 2.64 6.43 -17.88
C ALA A 187 1.81 6.14 -16.63
N ALA A 188 1.45 4.87 -16.39
CA ALA A 188 0.66 4.48 -15.22
C ALA A 188 1.37 4.77 -13.90
N VAL A 189 2.67 4.47 -13.84
CA VAL A 189 3.49 4.74 -12.65
C VAL A 189 3.68 6.24 -12.44
N ILE A 190 4.05 6.99 -13.50
CA ILE A 190 4.28 8.45 -13.40
C ILE A 190 3.00 9.18 -13.00
N VAL A 191 1.88 8.91 -13.67
CA VAL A 191 0.60 9.57 -13.37
C VAL A 191 0.14 9.23 -11.95
N GLY A 192 0.26 7.97 -11.54
CA GLY A 192 -0.11 7.58 -10.19
C GLY A 192 0.78 8.22 -9.11
N PHE A 193 2.08 8.27 -9.33
CA PHE A 193 3.00 8.94 -8.40
C PHE A 193 2.77 10.45 -8.35
N ALA A 194 2.58 11.08 -9.50
CA ALA A 194 2.25 12.51 -9.56
C ALA A 194 0.95 12.80 -8.79
N TRP A 195 -0.07 11.95 -8.96
CA TRP A 195 -1.32 12.10 -8.23
C TRP A 195 -1.13 11.90 -6.73
N LEU A 196 -0.64 10.75 -6.30
CA LEU A 196 -0.55 10.38 -4.89
C LEU A 196 0.47 11.23 -4.11
N LEU A 197 1.66 11.50 -4.70
CA LEU A 197 2.73 12.19 -4.00
C LEU A 197 2.62 13.71 -4.12
N VAL A 198 2.26 14.25 -5.30
CA VAL A 198 2.31 15.68 -5.54
C VAL A 198 0.92 16.32 -5.45
N ILE A 199 -0.04 15.80 -6.23
CA ILE A 199 -1.35 16.44 -6.33
C ILE A 199 -2.12 16.32 -5.01
N GLU A 200 -2.26 15.13 -4.45
CA GLU A 200 -3.00 14.95 -3.19
C GLU A 200 -2.26 15.57 -2.00
N GLN A 201 -0.98 15.22 -1.80
CA GLN A 201 -0.28 15.57 -0.56
C GLN A 201 0.12 17.05 -0.48
N PHE A 202 0.44 17.68 -1.61
CA PHE A 202 0.95 19.04 -1.58
C PHE A 202 0.02 20.07 -2.22
N ILE A 203 -0.65 19.73 -3.32
CA ILE A 203 -1.45 20.72 -4.05
C ILE A 203 -2.85 20.81 -3.47
N LEU A 204 -3.63 19.72 -3.50
CA LEU A 204 -5.04 19.76 -3.12
C LEU A 204 -5.25 20.07 -1.64
N THR A 205 -4.43 19.54 -0.76
CA THR A 205 -4.51 19.81 0.69
C THR A 205 -4.26 21.26 1.04
N ARG A 206 -3.47 22.00 0.23
CA ARG A 206 -3.14 23.40 0.48
C ARG A 206 -4.03 24.39 -0.27
N ILE A 207 -4.44 24.04 -1.51
CA ILE A 207 -5.18 24.96 -2.37
C ILE A 207 -6.69 24.84 -2.14
N VAL A 208 -7.19 23.64 -1.82
CA VAL A 208 -8.62 23.40 -1.62
C VAL A 208 -8.87 23.01 -0.16
N PRO A 209 -9.23 23.98 0.70
CA PRO A 209 -9.56 23.70 2.08
C PRO A 209 -10.70 22.65 2.17
N GLY A 210 -10.50 21.62 2.97
CA GLY A 210 -11.50 20.57 3.15
C GLY A 210 -11.50 19.47 2.08
N ALA A 211 -10.59 19.49 1.09
CA ALA A 211 -10.47 18.40 0.12
C ALA A 211 -9.89 17.11 0.71
N ALA A 212 -8.98 17.24 1.68
CA ALA A 212 -8.25 16.12 2.27
C ALA A 212 -9.13 14.91 2.65
N PRO A 213 -10.29 15.07 3.33
CA PRO A 213 -11.14 13.94 3.71
C PRO A 213 -11.69 13.12 2.54
N TRP A 214 -11.71 13.69 1.35
CA TRP A 214 -12.31 13.09 0.16
C TRP A 214 -11.30 12.50 -0.84
N LEU A 215 -10.00 12.61 -0.55
CA LEU A 215 -8.94 12.15 -1.45
C LEU A 215 -8.62 10.66 -1.21
N PRO A 216 -8.51 9.85 -2.27
CA PRO A 216 -8.33 8.41 -2.14
C PRO A 216 -7.02 8.01 -1.43
N GLY A 217 -5.91 8.64 -1.75
CA GLY A 217 -4.62 8.34 -1.11
C GLY A 217 -4.58 8.76 0.36
N ILE A 218 -5.17 9.92 0.70
CA ILE A 218 -5.30 10.37 2.10
C ILE A 218 -6.23 9.44 2.87
N SER A 219 -7.34 9.01 2.28
CA SER A 219 -8.27 8.09 2.91
C SER A 219 -7.62 6.74 3.21
N LEU A 220 -6.82 6.20 2.27
CA LEU A 220 -6.07 4.96 2.48
C LEU A 220 -5.00 5.11 3.55
N SER A 221 -4.27 6.24 3.58
CA SER A 221 -3.30 6.51 4.64
C SER A 221 -3.97 6.70 6.01
N THR A 222 -5.18 7.26 6.04
CA THR A 222 -6.00 7.37 7.25
C THR A 222 -6.39 6.01 7.82
N ILE A 223 -6.78 5.06 6.96
CA ILE A 223 -7.05 3.68 7.38
C ILE A 223 -5.80 3.07 8.03
N ALA A 224 -4.65 3.19 7.37
CA ALA A 224 -3.40 2.64 7.87
C ALA A 224 -2.98 3.19 9.24
N GLY A 225 -3.23 4.48 9.47
CA GLY A 225 -2.93 5.16 10.73
C GLY A 225 -3.96 4.95 11.85
N GLY A 226 -5.09 4.30 11.56
CA GLY A 226 -6.21 4.21 12.52
C GLY A 226 -6.99 5.51 12.68
N GLY A 227 -6.77 6.48 11.80
CA GLY A 227 -7.29 7.84 11.78
C GLY A 227 -6.21 8.83 11.33
N ASN A 228 -6.61 10.06 11.05
CA ASN A 228 -5.68 11.13 10.67
C ASN A 228 -5.99 12.41 11.45
N ALA A 229 -5.22 12.64 12.51
CA ALA A 229 -5.41 13.79 13.39
C ALA A 229 -5.06 15.13 12.70
N ASP A 230 -4.13 15.13 11.76
CA ASP A 230 -3.68 16.34 11.06
C ASP A 230 -4.80 16.98 10.23
N PHE A 231 -5.70 16.13 9.69
CA PHE A 231 -6.87 16.56 8.93
C PHE A 231 -8.19 16.34 9.67
N GLY A 232 -8.17 15.87 10.92
CA GLY A 232 -9.37 15.56 11.69
C GLY A 232 -10.22 14.43 11.11
N ILE A 233 -9.63 13.51 10.35
CA ILE A 233 -10.35 12.44 9.64
C ILE A 233 -10.41 11.20 10.51
N THR A 234 -11.62 10.72 10.78
CA THR A 234 -11.83 9.48 11.53
C THR A 234 -11.56 8.27 10.65
N TYR A 235 -11.20 7.15 11.28
CA TYR A 235 -11.03 5.86 10.59
C TYR A 235 -12.24 5.47 9.75
N GLY A 236 -13.46 5.60 10.32
CA GLY A 236 -14.70 5.25 9.62
C GLY A 236 -14.93 6.11 8.37
N HIS A 237 -14.65 7.41 8.43
CA HIS A 237 -14.74 8.29 7.25
C HIS A 237 -13.75 7.85 6.17
N GLY A 238 -12.49 7.65 6.52
CA GLY A 238 -11.46 7.17 5.59
C GLY A 238 -11.85 5.85 4.94
N LEU A 239 -12.43 4.92 5.71
CA LEU A 239 -12.88 3.62 5.19
C LEU A 239 -14.02 3.78 4.17
N ILE A 240 -15.04 4.58 4.48
CA ILE A 240 -16.18 4.81 3.57
C ILE A 240 -15.70 5.43 2.26
N VAL A 241 -14.86 6.46 2.32
CA VAL A 241 -14.34 7.14 1.13
C VAL A 241 -13.48 6.19 0.31
N ALA A 242 -12.53 5.48 0.94
CA ALA A 242 -11.67 4.52 0.23
C ALA A 242 -12.48 3.41 -0.45
N VAL A 243 -13.43 2.79 0.26
CA VAL A 243 -14.31 1.75 -0.31
C VAL A 243 -15.12 2.30 -1.49
N SER A 244 -15.65 3.51 -1.38
CA SER A 244 -16.40 4.15 -2.48
C SER A 244 -15.54 4.30 -3.73
N TYR A 245 -14.30 4.78 -3.60
CA TYR A 245 -13.36 4.85 -4.72
C TYR A 245 -13.03 3.48 -5.30
N LEU A 246 -12.79 2.48 -4.46
CA LEU A 246 -12.48 1.12 -4.92
C LEU A 246 -13.64 0.49 -5.67
N VAL A 247 -14.87 0.65 -5.18
CA VAL A 247 -16.08 0.14 -5.86
C VAL A 247 -16.24 0.78 -7.24
N VAL A 248 -16.13 2.12 -7.31
CA VAL A 248 -16.21 2.85 -8.59
C VAL A 248 -15.08 2.43 -9.54
N ALA A 249 -13.86 2.34 -9.03
CA ALA A 249 -12.69 1.95 -9.81
C ALA A 249 -12.82 0.52 -10.38
N ILE A 250 -13.23 -0.44 -9.54
CA ILE A 250 -13.45 -1.84 -9.97
C ILE A 250 -14.58 -1.93 -10.99
N ALA A 251 -15.68 -1.22 -10.77
CA ALA A 251 -16.80 -1.19 -11.71
C ALA A 251 -16.38 -0.61 -13.07
N ALA A 252 -15.70 0.54 -13.07
CA ALA A 252 -15.16 1.16 -14.27
C ALA A 252 -14.16 0.24 -15.01
N ALA A 253 -13.26 -0.40 -14.28
CA ALA A 253 -12.31 -1.36 -14.83
C ALA A 253 -13.03 -2.56 -15.45
N SER A 254 -14.03 -3.11 -14.77
CA SER A 254 -14.80 -4.26 -15.25
C SER A 254 -15.59 -3.93 -16.54
N ILE A 255 -16.25 -2.78 -16.56
CA ILE A 255 -17.02 -2.33 -17.74
C ILE A 255 -16.08 -2.07 -18.93
N THR A 256 -14.98 -1.37 -18.71
CA THR A 256 -14.03 -1.09 -19.78
C THR A 256 -13.35 -2.36 -20.30
N PHE A 257 -13.01 -3.29 -19.41
CA PHE A 257 -12.43 -4.57 -19.79
C PHE A 257 -13.41 -5.45 -20.59
N ALA A 258 -14.70 -5.38 -20.25
CA ALA A 258 -15.74 -6.11 -20.96
C ALA A 258 -16.01 -5.55 -22.37
N ARG A 259 -15.99 -4.21 -22.52
CA ARG A 259 -16.41 -3.52 -23.75
C ARG A 259 -15.28 -3.24 -24.75
N ARG A 260 -14.03 -3.18 -24.30
CA ARG A 260 -12.90 -2.84 -25.16
C ARG A 260 -12.48 -4.03 -26.02
N ASP A 261 -12.42 -3.83 -27.33
CA ASP A 261 -11.78 -4.76 -28.27
C ASP A 261 -10.26 -4.74 -28.07
N VAL A 262 -9.67 -5.93 -28.08
CA VAL A 262 -8.22 -6.15 -27.93
C VAL A 262 -7.58 -6.29 -29.30
N THR A 263 -8.14 -5.58 -30.31
CA THR A 263 -7.75 -5.63 -31.70
C THR A 263 -6.91 -4.42 -32.10
N ALA A 264 -5.89 -4.09 -31.36
CA ALA A 264 -4.85 -3.19 -31.87
C ALA A 264 -3.58 -3.35 -31.06
#